data_c6121efe69af43a103bb33e41a63cf4b
#
_entry.id   c6121efe69af43a103bb33e41a63cf4b
#
_cell.length_a   1.000
_cell.length_b   1.000
_cell.length_c   1.000
_cell.angle_alpha   90.00
_cell.angle_beta   90.00
_cell.angle_gamma   90.00
#
_symmetry.space_group_name_H-M   'P 1'
#
loop_
_entity.id
_entity.type
_entity.pdbx_description
1 polymer ?
#
loop_
_entity_poly.entity_id
_entity_poly.type
_entity_poly.pdbx_seq_one_letter_code
_entity_poly.pdbx_strand_id
1 'polypeptide(L)'
;MPIRYDSRNQRWRFEFDQVIAGQRQRASRLLPKGYTKAEAQKFDLEETKRLHSVAAGVSKPEPLIEDAVLLYLKHHAPALKSFENIVRELKACYEAYAGKPFSELPAIAMSYKPVDENKKPMAAATVRNRLSYLRAACRYAWKHHGLGDSNPAERVSMPKVRNERHVYLGREEFLKICRKIAPGGARAAIRIAFYSGMRAAEVGLAQVHVGADVFELDSQHTKNGMPRAVPIHPRVAHIVRNAALWPIRPTKWTVSKAFKAGARAAGYGHARLHDLRHSTASEMINAGVDLYTVGGVLGHKSAISTKRYSHLATKTLQNAVALVGKKTRTTPKRKAA
;
A
#
# COMPACT_ATOMS: atom_id res chain seq x y z
N MET A 1 -46.12 4.72 -2.52
CA MET A 1 -45.11 3.94 -1.76
C MET A 1 -43.73 4.36 -2.26
N PRO A 2 -42.87 4.88 -1.42
CA PRO A 2 -41.59 5.44 -1.87
C PRO A 2 -40.50 4.38 -2.15
N ILE A 3 -40.75 3.07 -1.95
CA ILE A 3 -39.82 2.01 -2.35
C ILE A 3 -40.41 1.13 -3.47
N ARG A 4 -39.59 0.82 -4.47
CA ARG A 4 -39.88 -0.18 -5.46
C ARG A 4 -38.69 -1.08 -5.76
N TYR A 5 -38.97 -2.32 -6.21
CA TYR A 5 -37.89 -3.22 -6.62
C TYR A 5 -37.46 -2.89 -8.06
N ASP A 6 -36.18 -2.58 -8.22
CA ASP A 6 -35.54 -2.34 -9.52
C ASP A 6 -35.02 -3.69 -10.05
N SER A 7 -35.76 -4.29 -10.97
CA SER A 7 -35.44 -5.59 -11.55
C SER A 7 -34.15 -5.59 -12.39
N ARG A 8 -33.78 -4.45 -13.00
CA ARG A 8 -32.54 -4.33 -13.79
C ARG A 8 -31.30 -4.39 -12.91
N ASN A 9 -31.36 -3.78 -11.73
CA ASN A 9 -30.25 -3.75 -10.78
C ASN A 9 -30.37 -4.81 -9.69
N GLN A 10 -31.45 -5.60 -9.65
CA GLN A 10 -31.79 -6.59 -8.62
C GLN A 10 -31.67 -6.00 -7.19
N ARG A 11 -32.24 -4.81 -7.00
CA ARG A 11 -32.16 -4.04 -5.75
C ARG A 11 -33.45 -3.28 -5.50
N TRP A 12 -33.70 -2.95 -4.24
CA TRP A 12 -34.70 -1.98 -3.87
C TRP A 12 -34.24 -0.58 -4.19
N ARG A 13 -35.17 0.27 -4.64
CA ARG A 13 -34.97 1.70 -4.87
C ARG A 13 -35.90 2.49 -3.96
N PHE A 14 -35.31 3.39 -3.18
CA PHE A 14 -36.05 4.44 -2.45
C PHE A 14 -36.25 5.63 -3.39
N GLU A 15 -37.46 6.15 -3.42
CA GLU A 15 -37.80 7.37 -4.18
C GLU A 15 -38.70 8.25 -3.33
N PHE A 16 -38.29 9.49 -3.13
CA PHE A 16 -39.01 10.49 -2.34
C PHE A 16 -39.22 11.72 -3.23
N ASP A 17 -40.48 12.15 -3.40
CA ASP A 17 -40.85 13.36 -4.15
C ASP A 17 -42.07 13.95 -3.46
N GLN A 18 -41.86 14.92 -2.59
CA GLN A 18 -42.92 15.57 -1.82
C GLN A 18 -42.68 17.07 -1.70
N VAL A 19 -43.76 17.85 -1.56
CA VAL A 19 -43.70 19.28 -1.24
C VAL A 19 -43.84 19.42 0.29
N ILE A 20 -42.81 19.98 0.93
CA ILE A 20 -42.75 20.19 2.37
C ILE A 20 -42.44 21.67 2.60
N ALA A 21 -43.22 22.33 3.43
CA ALA A 21 -43.08 23.77 3.70
C ALA A 21 -42.99 24.64 2.41
N GLY A 22 -43.76 24.28 1.37
CA GLY A 22 -43.79 25.00 0.10
C GLY A 22 -42.62 24.71 -0.87
N GLN A 23 -41.66 23.90 -0.47
CA GLN A 23 -40.52 23.49 -1.33
C GLN A 23 -40.60 22.02 -1.72
N ARG A 24 -40.39 21.73 -3.00
CA ARG A 24 -40.36 20.37 -3.51
C ARG A 24 -39.03 19.70 -3.16
N GLN A 25 -39.08 18.61 -2.37
CA GLN A 25 -37.96 17.80 -1.97
C GLN A 25 -37.95 16.49 -2.77
N ARG A 26 -36.83 16.20 -3.41
CA ARG A 26 -36.64 14.96 -4.19
C ARG A 26 -35.40 14.21 -3.71
N ALA A 27 -35.55 12.90 -3.49
CA ALA A 27 -34.41 11.99 -3.24
C ALA A 27 -34.67 10.65 -3.93
N SER A 28 -33.64 10.10 -4.55
CA SER A 28 -33.70 8.75 -5.13
C SER A 28 -32.41 8.01 -4.82
N ARG A 29 -32.51 6.76 -4.35
CA ARG A 29 -31.37 5.94 -3.97
C ARG A 29 -31.61 4.47 -4.23
N LEU A 30 -30.61 3.77 -4.79
CA LEU A 30 -30.57 2.31 -4.83
C LEU A 30 -30.07 1.79 -3.48
N LEU A 31 -30.84 0.90 -2.86
CA LEU A 31 -30.47 0.25 -1.59
C LEU A 31 -29.44 -0.86 -1.84
N PRO A 32 -28.68 -1.29 -0.80
CA PRO A 32 -27.72 -2.38 -0.92
C PRO A 32 -28.35 -3.67 -1.48
N LYS A 33 -27.56 -4.46 -2.20
CA LYS A 33 -27.99 -5.79 -2.65
C LYS A 33 -28.26 -6.68 -1.44
N GLY A 34 -29.31 -7.49 -1.55
CA GLY A 34 -29.69 -8.43 -0.49
C GLY A 34 -30.64 -7.88 0.56
N TYR A 35 -31.05 -6.61 0.47
CA TYR A 35 -32.10 -6.10 1.35
C TYR A 35 -33.42 -6.86 1.11
N THR A 36 -34.00 -7.36 2.19
CA THR A 36 -35.37 -7.88 2.19
C THR A 36 -36.38 -6.74 2.03
N LYS A 37 -37.62 -7.07 1.67
CA LYS A 37 -38.69 -6.06 1.60
C LYS A 37 -38.89 -5.34 2.93
N ALA A 38 -38.77 -6.04 4.06
CA ALA A 38 -38.92 -5.47 5.39
C ALA A 38 -37.80 -4.47 5.72
N GLU A 39 -36.57 -4.79 5.38
CA GLU A 39 -35.44 -3.88 5.57
C GLU A 39 -35.53 -2.62 4.68
N ALA A 40 -36.00 -2.79 3.45
CA ALA A 40 -36.25 -1.67 2.56
C ALA A 40 -37.37 -0.76 3.07
N GLN A 41 -38.44 -1.34 3.63
CA GLN A 41 -39.54 -0.59 4.25
C GLN A 41 -39.11 0.15 5.52
N LYS A 42 -38.26 -0.48 6.35
CA LYS A 42 -37.68 0.17 7.52
C LYS A 42 -36.83 1.35 7.12
N PHE A 43 -35.95 1.18 6.12
CA PHE A 43 -35.15 2.26 5.55
C PHE A 43 -36.03 3.42 5.05
N ASP A 44 -37.09 3.10 4.32
CA ASP A 44 -38.05 4.09 3.82
C ASP A 44 -38.64 4.94 4.94
N LEU A 45 -39.15 4.29 5.98
CA LEU A 45 -39.75 4.99 7.12
C LEU A 45 -38.74 5.93 7.82
N GLU A 46 -37.52 5.46 8.05
CA GLU A 46 -36.47 6.23 8.72
C GLU A 46 -36.02 7.42 7.84
N GLU A 47 -35.79 7.19 6.55
CA GLU A 47 -35.32 8.21 5.63
C GLU A 47 -36.40 9.24 5.32
N THR A 48 -37.66 8.83 5.18
CA THR A 48 -38.80 9.73 5.02
C THR A 48 -38.94 10.65 6.25
N LYS A 49 -38.89 10.11 7.47
CA LYS A 49 -38.90 10.93 8.70
C LYS A 49 -37.75 11.93 8.72
N ARG A 50 -36.55 11.50 8.34
CA ARG A 50 -35.36 12.36 8.26
C ARG A 50 -35.56 13.51 7.26
N LEU A 51 -36.05 13.21 6.05
CA LEU A 51 -36.30 14.24 5.03
C LEU A 51 -37.36 15.24 5.46
N HIS A 52 -38.42 14.80 6.13
CA HIS A 52 -39.42 15.69 6.70
C HIS A 52 -38.85 16.58 7.78
N SER A 53 -38.07 16.07 8.74
CA SER A 53 -37.47 16.86 9.81
C SER A 53 -36.47 17.91 9.29
N VAL A 54 -35.73 17.56 8.24
CA VAL A 54 -34.82 18.49 7.55
C VAL A 54 -35.60 19.60 6.83
N ALA A 55 -36.62 19.24 6.08
CA ALA A 55 -37.44 20.20 5.33
C ALA A 55 -38.24 21.13 6.27
N ALA A 56 -38.63 20.64 7.45
CA ALA A 56 -39.26 21.44 8.50
C ALA A 56 -38.28 22.34 9.29
N GLY A 57 -36.98 22.29 8.97
CA GLY A 57 -35.95 23.07 9.66
C GLY A 57 -35.64 22.61 11.11
N VAL A 58 -36.18 21.44 11.50
CA VAL A 58 -36.00 20.88 12.85
C VAL A 58 -34.62 20.22 13.01
N SER A 59 -34.04 19.71 11.92
CA SER A 59 -32.68 19.16 11.94
C SER A 59 -31.93 19.48 10.63
N LYS A 60 -30.63 19.73 10.73
CA LYS A 60 -29.76 19.74 9.55
C LYS A 60 -29.64 18.34 8.99
N PRO A 61 -29.61 18.16 7.66
CA PRO A 61 -29.37 16.84 7.08
C PRO A 61 -27.99 16.35 7.51
N GLU A 62 -27.96 15.20 8.16
CA GLU A 62 -26.68 14.58 8.45
C GLU A 62 -26.02 14.16 7.12
N PRO A 63 -24.76 14.58 6.85
CA PRO A 63 -24.08 14.21 5.62
C PRO A 63 -23.81 12.71 5.60
N LEU A 64 -23.65 12.18 4.39
CA LEU A 64 -23.40 10.76 4.17
C LEU A 64 -21.92 10.49 3.93
N ILE A 65 -21.49 9.27 4.20
CA ILE A 65 -20.13 8.84 3.89
C ILE A 65 -19.89 8.89 2.38
N GLU A 66 -20.90 8.63 1.56
CA GLU A 66 -20.82 8.77 0.09
C GLU A 66 -20.42 10.17 -0.34
N ASP A 67 -20.98 11.20 0.30
CA ASP A 67 -20.66 12.60 -0.01
C ASP A 67 -19.18 12.88 0.29
N ALA A 68 -18.68 12.35 1.41
CA ALA A 68 -17.26 12.46 1.75
C ALA A 68 -16.35 11.77 0.73
N VAL A 69 -16.74 10.59 0.28
CA VAL A 69 -15.98 9.82 -0.73
C VAL A 69 -15.99 10.55 -2.07
N LEU A 70 -17.12 11.09 -2.50
CA LEU A 70 -17.23 11.86 -3.74
C LEU A 70 -16.35 13.12 -3.71
N LEU A 71 -16.38 13.89 -2.61
CA LEU A 71 -15.53 15.06 -2.43
C LEU A 71 -14.04 14.70 -2.49
N TYR A 72 -13.67 13.61 -1.83
CA TYR A 72 -12.29 13.12 -1.83
C TYR A 72 -11.83 12.68 -3.22
N LEU A 73 -12.64 11.89 -3.92
CA LEU A 73 -12.35 11.42 -5.27
C LEU A 73 -12.30 12.55 -6.30
N LYS A 74 -13.09 13.61 -6.11
CA LYS A 74 -13.14 14.75 -7.00
C LYS A 74 -11.96 15.71 -6.80
N HIS A 75 -11.61 16.02 -5.57
CA HIS A 75 -10.74 17.16 -5.26
C HIS A 75 -9.34 16.78 -4.78
N HIS A 76 -9.12 15.57 -4.27
CA HIS A 76 -7.83 15.17 -3.67
C HIS A 76 -7.20 13.94 -4.31
N ALA A 77 -7.96 12.88 -4.47
CA ALA A 77 -7.42 11.61 -4.95
C ALA A 77 -6.76 11.66 -6.34
N PRO A 78 -7.23 12.46 -7.31
CA PRO A 78 -6.60 12.54 -8.64
C PRO A 78 -5.14 12.98 -8.64
N ALA A 79 -4.72 13.77 -7.65
CA ALA A 79 -3.32 14.19 -7.50
C ALA A 79 -2.41 13.08 -6.93
N LEU A 80 -2.98 11.97 -6.46
CA LEU A 80 -2.22 10.90 -5.83
C LEU A 80 -1.79 9.83 -6.84
N LYS A 81 -0.52 9.41 -6.80
CA LYS A 81 0.02 8.30 -7.62
C LYS A 81 -0.77 6.98 -7.48
N SER A 82 -1.59 6.83 -6.45
CA SER A 82 -2.40 5.64 -6.17
C SER A 82 -3.88 5.81 -6.55
N PHE A 83 -4.25 6.79 -7.35
CA PHE A 83 -5.64 7.14 -7.65
C PHE A 83 -6.48 5.95 -8.09
N GLU A 84 -6.05 5.21 -9.09
CA GLU A 84 -6.79 4.03 -9.59
C GLU A 84 -7.01 2.96 -8.50
N ASN A 85 -5.98 2.76 -7.66
CA ASN A 85 -6.09 1.82 -6.53
C ASN A 85 -7.07 2.32 -5.47
N ILE A 86 -7.08 3.62 -5.18
CA ILE A 86 -8.03 4.25 -4.25
C ILE A 86 -9.45 4.04 -4.73
N VAL A 87 -9.73 4.36 -6.01
CA VAL A 87 -11.06 4.17 -6.63
C VAL A 87 -11.49 2.70 -6.53
N ARG A 88 -10.61 1.77 -6.90
CA ARG A 88 -10.90 0.34 -6.84
C ARG A 88 -11.25 -0.14 -5.44
N GLU A 89 -10.47 0.25 -4.43
CA GLU A 89 -10.68 -0.20 -3.06
C GLU A 89 -11.91 0.45 -2.41
N LEU A 90 -12.18 1.73 -2.68
CA LEU A 90 -13.40 2.39 -2.22
C LEU A 90 -14.65 1.78 -2.89
N LYS A 91 -14.59 1.47 -4.20
CA LYS A 91 -15.67 0.75 -4.89
C LYS A 91 -15.90 -0.64 -4.29
N ALA A 92 -14.84 -1.35 -3.91
CA ALA A 92 -14.93 -2.68 -3.33
C ALA A 92 -15.54 -2.71 -1.91
N CYS A 93 -15.59 -1.58 -1.21
CA CYS A 93 -16.27 -1.47 0.09
C CYS A 93 -17.54 -0.60 0.03
N TYR A 94 -18.01 -0.24 -1.17
CA TYR A 94 -19.16 0.67 -1.35
C TYR A 94 -20.40 0.21 -0.58
N GLU A 95 -20.76 -1.06 -0.65
CA GLU A 95 -21.96 -1.60 0.01
C GLU A 95 -21.92 -1.48 1.55
N ALA A 96 -20.73 -1.36 2.13
CA ALA A 96 -20.60 -1.19 3.57
C ALA A 96 -20.95 0.23 4.03
N TYR A 97 -20.78 1.24 3.18
CA TYR A 97 -21.00 2.64 3.54
C TYR A 97 -22.11 3.34 2.74
N ALA A 98 -22.65 2.67 1.72
CA ALA A 98 -23.71 3.23 0.89
C ALA A 98 -24.92 3.63 1.75
N GLY A 99 -25.32 4.91 1.66
CA GLY A 99 -26.44 5.43 2.40
C GLY A 99 -26.22 5.58 3.91
N LYS A 100 -25.01 5.38 4.40
CA LYS A 100 -24.73 5.49 5.83
C LYS A 100 -24.37 6.91 6.25
N PRO A 101 -24.92 7.36 7.41
CA PRO A 101 -24.54 8.64 7.98
C PRO A 101 -23.04 8.78 8.22
N PHE A 102 -22.54 10.00 8.10
CA PHE A 102 -21.13 10.31 8.27
C PHE A 102 -20.59 9.92 9.66
N SER A 103 -21.42 10.09 10.69
CA SER A 103 -21.10 9.72 12.08
C SER A 103 -20.94 8.23 12.30
N GLU A 104 -21.53 7.36 11.45
CA GLU A 104 -21.48 5.91 11.59
C GLU A 104 -20.15 5.27 11.09
N LEU A 105 -19.23 6.04 10.56
CA LEU A 105 -17.94 5.50 10.08
C LEU A 105 -17.23 4.56 11.09
N PRO A 106 -17.19 4.85 12.41
CA PRO A 106 -16.58 3.95 13.39
C PRO A 106 -17.30 2.59 13.49
N ALA A 107 -18.63 2.59 13.49
CA ALA A 107 -19.45 1.40 13.57
C ALA A 107 -19.27 0.52 12.31
N ILE A 108 -19.25 1.15 11.13
CA ILE A 108 -18.96 0.48 9.85
C ILE A 108 -17.57 -0.16 9.88
N ALA A 109 -16.55 0.56 10.34
CA ALA A 109 -15.19 0.04 10.41
C ALA A 109 -15.08 -1.19 11.33
N MET A 110 -15.85 -1.25 12.42
CA MET A 110 -15.91 -2.40 13.32
C MET A 110 -16.62 -3.60 12.72
N SER A 111 -17.72 -3.37 12.00
CA SER A 111 -18.55 -4.42 11.41
C SER A 111 -18.04 -4.92 10.06
N TYR A 112 -17.12 -4.21 9.40
CA TYR A 112 -16.65 -4.52 8.06
C TYR A 112 -15.81 -5.81 8.01
N LYS A 113 -16.46 -6.92 7.63
CA LYS A 113 -15.85 -8.25 7.50
C LYS A 113 -16.07 -8.81 6.10
N PRO A 114 -15.38 -8.28 5.08
CA PRO A 114 -15.57 -8.72 3.70
C PRO A 114 -15.04 -10.14 3.48
N VAL A 115 -15.68 -10.84 2.56
CA VAL A 115 -15.27 -12.15 2.07
C VAL A 115 -14.80 -12.06 0.62
N ASP A 116 -14.01 -13.01 0.17
CA ASP A 116 -13.61 -13.18 -1.22
C ASP A 116 -14.68 -13.92 -2.04
N GLU A 117 -14.42 -14.16 -3.33
CA GLU A 117 -15.31 -14.89 -4.25
C GLU A 117 -15.63 -16.31 -3.77
N ASN A 118 -14.75 -16.90 -2.95
CA ASN A 118 -14.93 -18.23 -2.37
C ASN A 118 -15.53 -18.18 -0.95
N LYS A 119 -16.15 -17.05 -0.56
CA LYS A 119 -16.73 -16.80 0.78
C LYS A 119 -15.73 -16.93 1.95
N LYS A 120 -14.43 -16.83 1.68
CA LYS A 120 -13.39 -16.83 2.71
C LYS A 120 -13.15 -15.40 3.22
N PRO A 121 -12.94 -15.23 4.55
CA PRO A 121 -12.61 -13.91 5.09
C PRO A 121 -11.39 -13.30 4.41
N MET A 122 -11.48 -12.03 4.02
CA MET A 122 -10.36 -11.33 3.41
C MET A 122 -9.25 -11.09 4.44
N ALA A 123 -8.01 -11.04 3.96
CA ALA A 123 -6.84 -10.79 4.80
C ALA A 123 -6.99 -9.44 5.53
N ALA A 124 -6.60 -9.40 6.81
CA ALA A 124 -6.66 -8.20 7.65
C ALA A 124 -5.94 -6.99 7.03
N ALA A 125 -4.87 -7.23 6.25
CA ALA A 125 -4.16 -6.18 5.51
C ALA A 125 -5.03 -5.54 4.41
N THR A 126 -5.84 -6.31 3.70
CA THR A 126 -6.77 -5.81 2.68
C THR A 126 -7.89 -5.00 3.32
N VAL A 127 -8.48 -5.52 4.40
CA VAL A 127 -9.50 -4.82 5.19
C VAL A 127 -8.95 -3.48 5.69
N ARG A 128 -7.77 -3.50 6.32
CA ARG A 128 -7.10 -2.28 6.80
C ARG A 128 -6.86 -1.27 5.67
N ASN A 129 -6.46 -1.73 4.49
CA ASN A 129 -6.19 -0.86 3.34
C ASN A 129 -7.46 -0.15 2.88
N ARG A 130 -8.58 -0.87 2.72
CA ARG A 130 -9.88 -0.31 2.36
C ARG A 130 -10.37 0.71 3.38
N LEU A 131 -10.35 0.33 4.67
CA LEU A 131 -10.72 1.24 5.76
C LEU A 131 -9.81 2.46 5.85
N SER A 132 -8.52 2.34 5.49
CA SER A 132 -7.60 3.48 5.45
C SER A 132 -8.01 4.51 4.40
N TYR A 133 -8.46 4.07 3.22
CA TYR A 133 -8.94 4.99 2.18
C TYR A 133 -10.28 5.62 2.57
N LEU A 134 -11.21 4.84 3.12
CA LEU A 134 -12.50 5.35 3.59
C LEU A 134 -12.31 6.39 4.70
N ARG A 135 -11.46 6.07 5.68
CA ARG A 135 -11.07 6.98 6.75
C ARG A 135 -10.42 8.27 6.21
N ALA A 136 -9.54 8.15 5.21
CA ALA A 136 -8.88 9.31 4.59
C ALA A 136 -9.91 10.20 3.86
N ALA A 137 -10.87 9.61 3.16
CA ALA A 137 -11.94 10.35 2.48
C ALA A 137 -12.81 11.14 3.47
N CYS A 138 -13.26 10.51 4.55
CA CYS A 138 -14.05 11.18 5.57
C CYS A 138 -13.26 12.28 6.29
N ARG A 139 -12.00 12.02 6.64
CA ARG A 139 -11.15 13.06 7.25
C ARG A 139 -10.92 14.25 6.32
N TYR A 140 -10.73 14.00 5.03
CA TYR A 140 -10.55 15.05 4.03
C TYR A 140 -11.80 15.92 3.90
N ALA A 141 -12.97 15.28 3.75
CA ALA A 141 -14.25 15.98 3.61
C ALA A 141 -14.57 16.84 4.86
N TRP A 142 -14.36 16.29 6.05
CA TRP A 142 -14.50 17.06 7.28
C TRP A 142 -13.55 18.25 7.32
N LYS A 143 -12.25 18.03 7.07
CA LYS A 143 -11.22 19.06 7.23
C LYS A 143 -11.30 20.17 6.19
N HIS A 144 -11.61 19.85 4.93
CA HIS A 144 -11.49 20.77 3.80
C HIS A 144 -12.83 21.23 3.26
N HIS A 145 -13.92 20.56 3.59
CA HIS A 145 -15.26 20.90 3.12
C HIS A 145 -16.27 21.10 4.26
N GLY A 146 -15.84 21.03 5.51
CA GLY A 146 -16.72 21.22 6.67
C GLY A 146 -17.85 20.19 6.75
N LEU A 147 -17.65 18.98 6.23
CA LEU A 147 -18.68 17.95 6.20
C LEU A 147 -18.89 17.35 7.58
N GLY A 148 -20.04 17.61 8.19
CA GLY A 148 -20.39 17.14 9.54
C GLY A 148 -19.75 17.94 10.67
N ASP A 149 -20.34 17.85 11.85
CA ASP A 149 -19.95 18.65 13.02
C ASP A 149 -18.66 18.13 13.71
N SER A 150 -18.32 16.85 13.52
CA SER A 150 -17.14 16.21 14.10
C SER A 150 -16.44 15.28 13.14
N ASN A 151 -15.16 15.00 13.38
CA ASN A 151 -14.37 14.08 12.56
C ASN A 151 -14.58 12.61 12.98
N PRO A 152 -15.39 11.82 12.30
CA PRO A 152 -15.63 10.44 12.68
C PRO A 152 -14.40 9.55 12.46
N ALA A 153 -13.46 9.98 11.60
CA ALA A 153 -12.24 9.25 11.30
C ALA A 153 -11.29 9.09 12.51
N GLU A 154 -11.40 9.92 13.52
CA GLU A 154 -10.59 9.82 14.76
C GLU A 154 -10.97 8.64 15.62
N ARG A 155 -12.25 8.28 15.64
CA ARG A 155 -12.78 7.17 16.43
C ARG A 155 -12.70 5.81 15.74
N VAL A 156 -12.17 5.75 14.50
CA VAL A 156 -12.02 4.50 13.75
C VAL A 156 -10.91 3.65 14.32
N SER A 157 -11.27 2.47 14.84
CA SER A 157 -10.31 1.44 15.23
C SER A 157 -9.87 0.63 14.00
N MET A 158 -8.57 0.65 13.72
CA MET A 158 -8.02 -0.05 12.55
C MET A 158 -7.58 -1.47 12.89
N PRO A 159 -7.83 -2.47 12.03
CA PRO A 159 -7.38 -3.84 12.24
C PRO A 159 -5.85 -3.89 12.47
N LYS A 160 -5.42 -4.65 13.47
CA LYS A 160 -4.00 -4.95 13.68
C LYS A 160 -3.54 -5.93 12.60
N VAL A 161 -2.45 -5.58 11.90
CA VAL A 161 -1.88 -6.42 10.84
C VAL A 161 -0.51 -6.88 11.29
N ARG A 162 -0.33 -8.21 11.39
CA ARG A 162 0.96 -8.87 11.63
C ARG A 162 1.30 -9.68 10.38
N ASN A 163 1.90 -9.03 9.39
CA ASN A 163 2.26 -9.65 8.11
C ASN A 163 3.74 -9.47 7.77
N GLU A 164 4.57 -9.24 8.77
CA GLU A 164 6.00 -9.14 8.57
C GLU A 164 6.54 -10.48 8.06
N ARG A 165 7.32 -10.39 6.99
CA ARG A 165 7.95 -11.55 6.38
C ARG A 165 9.42 -11.55 6.76
N HIS A 166 9.87 -12.71 7.24
CA HIS A 166 11.25 -12.97 7.61
C HIS A 166 11.86 -14.05 6.69
N VAL A 167 11.69 -13.85 5.37
CA VAL A 167 12.26 -14.72 4.35
C VAL A 167 13.53 -14.08 3.83
N TYR A 168 14.65 -14.67 4.14
CA TYR A 168 15.97 -14.25 3.71
C TYR A 168 16.61 -15.38 2.91
N LEU A 169 16.91 -15.10 1.65
CA LEU A 169 17.60 -16.04 0.77
C LEU A 169 19.11 -15.76 0.85
N GLY A 170 19.87 -16.72 1.25
CA GLY A 170 21.32 -16.68 1.12
C GLY A 170 21.75 -16.70 -0.34
N ARG A 171 23.01 -16.33 -0.60
CA ARG A 171 23.56 -16.29 -1.96
C ARG A 171 23.40 -17.60 -2.71
N GLU A 172 23.61 -18.75 -2.07
CA GLU A 172 23.52 -20.06 -2.72
C GLU A 172 22.11 -20.39 -3.16
N GLU A 173 21.12 -20.16 -2.29
CA GLU A 173 19.69 -20.35 -2.56
C GLU A 173 19.24 -19.46 -3.71
N PHE A 174 19.65 -18.19 -3.68
CA PHE A 174 19.40 -17.23 -4.76
C PHE A 174 19.99 -17.73 -6.10
N LEU A 175 21.20 -18.24 -6.11
CA LEU A 175 21.82 -18.77 -7.32
C LEU A 175 21.13 -20.04 -7.82
N LYS A 176 20.64 -20.92 -6.95
CA LYS A 176 19.81 -22.08 -7.32
C LYS A 176 18.54 -21.61 -8.04
N ILE A 177 17.87 -20.59 -7.53
CA ILE A 177 16.69 -19.99 -8.18
C ILE A 177 17.05 -19.41 -9.54
N CYS A 178 18.13 -18.64 -9.63
CA CYS A 178 18.57 -18.03 -10.88
C CYS A 178 18.87 -19.05 -12.01
N ARG A 179 19.42 -20.22 -11.65
CA ARG A 179 19.68 -21.30 -12.63
C ARG A 179 18.40 -21.87 -13.26
N LYS A 180 17.26 -21.78 -12.55
CA LYS A 180 15.94 -22.22 -13.03
C LYS A 180 15.21 -21.19 -13.86
N ILE A 181 15.77 -19.97 -14.01
CA ILE A 181 15.19 -18.91 -14.83
C ILE A 181 15.97 -18.83 -16.14
N ALA A 182 15.26 -18.79 -17.27
CA ALA A 182 15.88 -18.66 -18.59
C ALA A 182 16.81 -17.42 -18.66
N PRO A 183 17.96 -17.52 -19.36
CA PRO A 183 18.80 -16.35 -19.63
C PRO A 183 18.00 -15.21 -20.29
N GLY A 184 18.37 -13.96 -19.98
CA GLY A 184 17.73 -12.78 -20.57
C GLY A 184 17.41 -11.70 -19.53
N GLY A 185 16.68 -10.69 -19.95
CA GLY A 185 16.43 -9.47 -19.18
C GLY A 185 15.73 -9.71 -17.84
N ALA A 186 14.83 -10.68 -17.74
CA ALA A 186 14.15 -10.99 -16.46
C ALA A 186 15.15 -11.55 -15.42
N ARG A 187 16.02 -12.49 -15.81
CA ARG A 187 17.07 -13.02 -14.94
C ARG A 187 18.10 -11.95 -14.58
N ALA A 188 18.43 -11.07 -15.53
CA ALA A 188 19.30 -9.92 -15.31
C ALA A 188 18.72 -8.97 -14.26
N ALA A 189 17.45 -8.58 -14.39
CA ALA A 189 16.74 -7.74 -13.41
C ALA A 189 16.71 -8.36 -12.02
N ILE A 190 16.44 -9.67 -11.92
CA ILE A 190 16.42 -10.39 -10.65
C ILE A 190 17.80 -10.36 -9.98
N ARG A 191 18.88 -10.55 -10.77
CA ARG A 191 20.25 -10.47 -10.23
C ARG A 191 20.59 -9.05 -9.76
N ILE A 192 20.24 -8.03 -10.54
CA ILE A 192 20.43 -6.63 -10.12
C ILE A 192 19.65 -6.35 -8.83
N ALA A 193 18.39 -6.77 -8.74
CA ALA A 193 17.57 -6.55 -7.54
C ALA A 193 18.20 -7.18 -6.27
N PHE A 194 18.78 -8.37 -6.38
CA PHE A 194 19.46 -9.02 -5.24
C PHE A 194 20.75 -8.33 -4.86
N TYR A 195 21.61 -7.95 -5.81
CA TYR A 195 22.92 -7.39 -5.50
C TYR A 195 22.91 -5.88 -5.21
N SER A 196 21.81 -5.17 -5.52
CA SER A 196 21.66 -3.74 -5.27
C SER A 196 20.65 -3.42 -4.16
N GLY A 197 19.78 -4.36 -3.82
CA GLY A 197 18.65 -4.10 -2.91
C GLY A 197 17.59 -3.16 -3.47
N MET A 198 17.64 -2.77 -4.75
CA MET A 198 16.63 -1.92 -5.40
C MET A 198 15.27 -2.63 -5.44
N ARG A 199 14.20 -1.84 -5.43
CA ARG A 199 12.85 -2.39 -5.70
C ARG A 199 12.77 -2.86 -7.15
N ALA A 200 12.00 -3.93 -7.40
CA ALA A 200 11.87 -4.49 -8.75
C ALA A 200 11.43 -3.45 -9.80
N ALA A 201 10.59 -2.48 -9.44
CA ALA A 201 10.21 -1.40 -10.33
C ALA A 201 11.35 -0.40 -10.56
N GLU A 202 12.20 -0.16 -9.57
CA GLU A 202 13.35 0.75 -9.67
C GLU A 202 14.41 0.18 -10.62
N VAL A 203 14.61 -1.14 -10.66
CA VAL A 203 15.59 -1.80 -11.55
C VAL A 203 15.32 -1.50 -13.03
N GLY A 204 14.04 -1.45 -13.43
CA GLY A 204 13.66 -1.14 -14.82
C GLY A 204 13.69 0.35 -15.17
N LEU A 205 13.85 1.21 -14.17
CA LEU A 205 13.82 2.68 -14.32
C LEU A 205 15.19 3.31 -14.03
N ALA A 206 16.14 2.53 -13.51
CA ALA A 206 17.47 2.99 -13.21
C ALA A 206 18.25 3.36 -14.47
N GLN A 207 19.04 4.42 -14.38
CA GLN A 207 19.95 4.87 -15.43
C GLN A 207 21.38 4.58 -15.01
N VAL A 208 22.27 4.41 -15.99
CA VAL A 208 23.71 4.28 -15.77
C VAL A 208 24.41 5.08 -16.85
N HIS A 209 25.16 6.09 -16.43
CA HIS A 209 25.96 6.89 -17.35
C HIS A 209 27.26 6.16 -17.72
N VAL A 210 27.81 6.47 -18.89
CA VAL A 210 29.06 5.89 -19.37
C VAL A 210 30.18 6.19 -18.39
N GLY A 211 30.86 5.14 -17.91
CA GLY A 211 31.94 5.26 -16.94
C GLY A 211 31.49 5.36 -15.48
N ALA A 212 30.17 5.40 -15.20
CA ALA A 212 29.69 5.44 -13.81
C ALA A 212 29.56 4.04 -13.21
N ASP A 213 29.98 3.91 -11.95
CA ASP A 213 29.84 2.68 -11.16
C ASP A 213 28.60 2.69 -10.26
N VAL A 214 27.56 3.45 -10.66
CA VAL A 214 26.33 3.62 -9.89
C VAL A 214 25.11 3.51 -10.79
N PHE A 215 24.01 2.97 -10.24
CA PHE A 215 22.67 3.13 -10.77
C PHE A 215 22.10 4.44 -10.25
N GLU A 216 21.62 5.28 -11.11
CA GLU A 216 20.93 6.52 -10.78
C GLU A 216 19.42 6.35 -10.88
N LEU A 217 18.73 6.86 -9.88
CA LEU A 217 17.28 6.84 -9.77
C LEU A 217 16.76 8.26 -9.54
N ASP A 218 16.07 8.80 -10.52
CA ASP A 218 15.43 10.10 -10.42
C ASP A 218 14.33 10.13 -9.35
N SER A 219 14.05 11.32 -8.83
CA SER A 219 13.00 11.56 -7.84
C SER A 219 11.62 11.06 -8.29
N GLN A 220 11.30 11.17 -9.58
CA GLN A 220 10.03 10.71 -10.16
C GLN A 220 9.88 9.19 -10.11
N HIS A 221 10.99 8.47 -10.16
CA HIS A 221 11.05 7.01 -10.20
C HIS A 221 11.18 6.37 -8.83
N THR A 222 11.46 7.15 -7.79
CA THR A 222 11.53 6.65 -6.42
C THR A 222 10.19 6.77 -5.71
N LYS A 223 9.87 5.80 -4.85
CA LYS A 223 8.64 5.84 -4.03
C LYS A 223 8.63 7.05 -3.08
N ASN A 224 9.80 7.55 -2.71
CA ASN A 224 9.97 8.59 -1.70
C ASN A 224 10.11 10.00 -2.32
N GLY A 225 10.15 10.12 -3.65
CA GLY A 225 10.35 11.39 -4.36
C GLY A 225 11.76 11.99 -4.19
N MET A 226 12.75 11.21 -3.74
CA MET A 226 14.13 11.66 -3.60
C MET A 226 15.04 10.90 -4.57
N PRO A 227 15.90 11.58 -5.34
CA PRO A 227 16.88 10.93 -6.19
C PRO A 227 17.88 10.16 -5.34
N ARG A 228 18.43 9.09 -5.87
CA ARG A 228 19.51 8.35 -5.20
C ARG A 228 20.39 7.60 -6.17
N ALA A 229 21.65 7.45 -5.79
CA ALA A 229 22.61 6.58 -6.46
C ALA A 229 22.75 5.26 -5.66
N VAL A 230 22.83 4.15 -6.37
CA VAL A 230 23.07 2.82 -5.80
C VAL A 230 24.30 2.23 -6.46
N PRO A 231 25.38 1.89 -5.72
CA PRO A 231 26.59 1.34 -6.31
C PRO A 231 26.32 0.04 -7.10
N ILE A 232 26.99 -0.09 -8.24
CA ILE A 232 26.92 -1.29 -9.06
C ILE A 232 27.84 -2.36 -8.46
N HIS A 233 27.22 -3.43 -7.97
CA HIS A 233 27.95 -4.54 -7.40
C HIS A 233 28.75 -5.27 -8.53
N PRO A 234 30.04 -5.65 -8.33
CA PRO A 234 30.88 -6.28 -9.36
C PRO A 234 30.26 -7.50 -10.04
N ARG A 235 29.45 -8.27 -9.30
CA ARG A 235 28.75 -9.47 -9.83
C ARG A 235 27.65 -9.16 -10.84
N VAL A 236 27.24 -7.92 -11.03
CA VAL A 236 26.23 -7.49 -11.99
C VAL A 236 26.76 -6.44 -12.99
N ALA A 237 27.98 -5.96 -12.82
CA ALA A 237 28.61 -5.00 -13.72
C ALA A 237 28.61 -5.47 -15.20
N HIS A 238 28.86 -6.78 -15.44
CA HIS A 238 28.78 -7.36 -16.77
C HIS A 238 27.39 -7.27 -17.41
N ILE A 239 26.31 -7.27 -16.62
CA ILE A 239 24.94 -7.12 -17.12
C ILE A 239 24.74 -5.71 -17.66
N VAL A 240 25.21 -4.71 -16.90
CA VAL A 240 25.10 -3.29 -17.26
C VAL A 240 25.90 -2.96 -18.52
N ARG A 241 27.07 -3.60 -18.71
CA ARG A 241 27.92 -3.42 -19.90
C ARG A 241 27.40 -4.17 -21.14
N ASN A 242 26.41 -5.04 -20.99
CA ASN A 242 25.85 -5.83 -22.10
C ASN A 242 24.60 -5.13 -22.66
N ALA A 243 24.70 -4.55 -23.85
CA ALA A 243 23.59 -3.85 -24.52
C ALA A 243 22.36 -4.74 -24.83
N ALA A 244 22.53 -6.06 -24.86
CA ALA A 244 21.40 -7.00 -25.01
C ALA A 244 20.60 -7.16 -23.70
N LEU A 245 21.19 -6.85 -22.56
CA LEU A 245 20.58 -7.00 -21.23
C LEU A 245 20.22 -5.69 -20.57
N TRP A 246 20.97 -4.62 -20.87
CA TRP A 246 20.78 -3.28 -20.31
C TRP A 246 20.44 -2.27 -21.40
N PRO A 247 19.50 -1.34 -21.21
CA PRO A 247 18.62 -1.20 -20.04
C PRO A 247 17.61 -2.36 -19.89
N ILE A 248 17.14 -2.58 -18.65
CA ILE A 248 16.20 -3.65 -18.36
C ILE A 248 14.84 -3.36 -19.02
N ARG A 249 14.44 -4.17 -19.99
CA ARG A 249 13.19 -4.02 -20.76
C ARG A 249 11.97 -4.72 -20.13
N PRO A 250 12.09 -5.91 -19.50
CA PRO A 250 10.95 -6.61 -18.94
C PRO A 250 10.25 -5.79 -17.84
N THR A 251 8.91 -5.80 -17.84
CA THR A 251 8.13 -5.15 -16.80
C THR A 251 8.33 -5.83 -15.44
N LYS A 252 8.04 -5.11 -14.35
CA LYS A 252 8.08 -5.68 -12.99
C LYS A 252 7.22 -6.95 -12.85
N TRP A 253 6.13 -7.04 -13.61
CA TRP A 253 5.23 -8.21 -13.60
C TRP A 253 5.88 -9.41 -14.26
N THR A 254 6.52 -9.22 -15.41
CA THR A 254 7.29 -10.26 -16.10
C THR A 254 8.43 -10.77 -15.21
N VAL A 255 9.18 -9.86 -14.59
CA VAL A 255 10.26 -10.21 -13.66
C VAL A 255 9.71 -10.99 -12.45
N SER A 256 8.59 -10.55 -11.88
CA SER A 256 7.95 -11.22 -10.74
C SER A 256 7.43 -12.61 -11.10
N LYS A 257 6.85 -12.78 -12.30
CA LYS A 257 6.38 -14.08 -12.81
C LYS A 257 7.55 -15.04 -13.02
N ALA A 258 8.63 -14.56 -13.64
CA ALA A 258 9.85 -15.34 -13.86
C ALA A 258 10.50 -15.79 -12.54
N PHE A 259 10.60 -14.86 -11.55
CA PHE A 259 11.13 -15.20 -10.24
C PHE A 259 10.27 -16.26 -9.53
N LYS A 260 8.94 -16.10 -9.54
CA LYS A 260 8.01 -17.04 -8.90
C LYS A 260 8.11 -18.44 -9.53
N ALA A 261 8.23 -18.54 -10.84
CA ALA A 261 8.41 -19.81 -11.54
C ALA A 261 9.76 -20.45 -11.19
N GLY A 262 10.86 -19.69 -11.25
CA GLY A 262 12.20 -20.16 -10.89
C GLY A 262 12.32 -20.57 -9.43
N ALA A 263 11.73 -19.82 -8.52
CA ALA A 263 11.71 -20.14 -7.11
C ALA A 263 10.97 -21.46 -6.82
N ARG A 264 9.81 -21.67 -7.46
CA ARG A 264 9.09 -22.95 -7.37
C ARG A 264 9.91 -24.12 -7.90
N ALA A 265 10.51 -23.97 -9.08
CA ALA A 265 11.32 -24.99 -9.72
C ALA A 265 12.61 -25.31 -8.93
N ALA A 266 13.07 -24.39 -8.09
CA ALA A 266 14.22 -24.57 -7.23
C ALA A 266 13.87 -25.05 -5.80
N GLY A 267 12.58 -25.28 -5.48
CA GLY A 267 12.13 -25.70 -4.15
C GLY A 267 11.88 -24.55 -3.17
N TYR A 268 11.94 -23.27 -3.61
CA TYR A 268 11.75 -22.08 -2.76
C TYR A 268 10.42 -21.36 -3.08
N GLY A 269 9.35 -22.11 -3.34
CA GLY A 269 8.05 -21.56 -3.78
C GLY A 269 7.40 -20.55 -2.82
N HIS A 270 7.82 -20.51 -1.57
CA HIS A 270 7.41 -19.51 -0.56
C HIS A 270 8.06 -18.14 -0.78
N ALA A 271 9.20 -18.06 -1.49
CA ALA A 271 9.93 -16.83 -1.72
C ALA A 271 9.21 -15.91 -2.75
N ARG A 272 9.28 -14.62 -2.51
CA ARG A 272 8.76 -13.56 -3.40
C ARG A 272 9.88 -12.66 -3.89
N LEU A 273 9.68 -12.04 -5.05
CA LEU A 273 10.68 -11.12 -5.62
C LEU A 273 11.11 -10.02 -4.64
N HIS A 274 10.19 -9.50 -3.82
CA HIS A 274 10.53 -8.47 -2.83
C HIS A 274 11.39 -8.98 -1.67
N ASP A 275 11.38 -10.29 -1.41
CA ASP A 275 12.22 -10.89 -0.38
C ASP A 275 13.72 -10.81 -0.74
N LEU A 276 14.07 -10.63 -2.04
CA LEU A 276 15.45 -10.36 -2.47
C LEU A 276 16.02 -9.10 -1.81
N ARG A 277 15.23 -8.04 -1.72
CA ARG A 277 15.64 -6.81 -1.05
C ARG A 277 15.80 -7.02 0.46
N HIS A 278 14.96 -7.86 1.08
CA HIS A 278 15.13 -8.25 2.48
C HIS A 278 16.41 -9.09 2.66
N SER A 279 16.70 -9.94 1.70
CA SER A 279 17.93 -10.76 1.69
C SER A 279 19.18 -9.90 1.56
N THR A 280 19.18 -8.90 0.68
CA THR A 280 20.29 -7.93 0.56
C THR A 280 20.54 -7.20 1.88
N ALA A 281 19.47 -6.74 2.55
CA ALA A 281 19.59 -6.11 3.85
C ALA A 281 20.21 -7.07 4.89
N SER A 282 19.75 -8.30 4.91
CA SER A 282 20.26 -9.33 5.83
C SER A 282 21.74 -9.64 5.57
N GLU A 283 22.14 -9.80 4.31
CA GLU A 283 23.54 -10.02 3.92
C GLU A 283 24.46 -8.88 4.40
N MET A 284 24.04 -7.62 4.17
CA MET A 284 24.81 -6.45 4.62
C MET A 284 24.95 -6.42 6.15
N ILE A 285 23.87 -6.67 6.90
CA ILE A 285 23.89 -6.63 8.36
C ILE A 285 24.75 -7.77 8.92
N ASN A 286 24.61 -8.98 8.36
CA ASN A 286 25.44 -10.12 8.75
C ASN A 286 26.94 -9.89 8.43
N ALA A 287 27.24 -9.06 7.43
CA ALA A 287 28.60 -8.59 7.13
C ALA A 287 29.07 -7.45 8.06
N GLY A 288 28.26 -7.01 9.04
CA GLY A 288 28.61 -6.00 10.01
C GLY A 288 28.31 -4.55 9.60
N VAL A 289 27.58 -4.35 8.48
CA VAL A 289 27.17 -2.99 8.06
C VAL A 289 26.07 -2.50 9.01
N ASP A 290 26.20 -1.26 9.46
CA ASP A 290 25.24 -0.63 10.36
C ASP A 290 23.88 -0.38 9.69
N LEU A 291 22.83 -0.29 10.51
CA LEU A 291 21.45 -0.14 10.02
C LEU A 291 21.21 1.18 9.27
N TYR A 292 21.93 2.24 9.58
CA TYR A 292 21.78 3.53 8.90
C TYR A 292 22.29 3.43 7.45
N THR A 293 23.50 2.88 7.27
CA THR A 293 24.10 2.62 5.94
C THR A 293 23.23 1.68 5.12
N VAL A 294 22.72 0.57 5.73
CA VAL A 294 21.77 -0.32 5.05
C VAL A 294 20.52 0.43 4.61
N GLY A 295 19.98 1.30 5.48
CA GLY A 295 18.84 2.14 5.15
C GLY A 295 19.11 3.07 3.97
N GLY A 296 20.30 3.66 3.91
CA GLY A 296 20.76 4.50 2.80
C GLY A 296 20.81 3.74 1.48
N VAL A 297 21.48 2.59 1.43
CA VAL A 297 21.55 1.73 0.23
C VAL A 297 20.15 1.32 -0.24
N LEU A 298 19.29 0.93 0.68
CA LEU A 298 17.92 0.57 0.35
C LEU A 298 17.03 1.78 -0.01
N GLY A 299 17.41 3.01 0.34
CA GLY A 299 16.59 4.20 0.16
C GLY A 299 15.35 4.19 1.04
N HIS A 300 15.53 3.98 2.33
CA HIS A 300 14.48 4.13 3.33
C HIS A 300 14.40 5.58 3.79
N LYS A 301 13.19 6.19 3.69
CA LYS A 301 12.95 7.55 4.19
C LYS A 301 12.92 7.61 5.73
N SER A 302 12.55 6.52 6.37
CA SER A 302 12.43 6.43 7.83
C SER A 302 13.26 5.28 8.37
N ALA A 303 13.99 5.53 9.45
CA ALA A 303 14.74 4.53 10.20
C ALA A 303 13.85 3.35 10.68
N ILE A 304 12.55 3.61 10.91
CA ILE A 304 11.57 2.57 11.28
C ILE A 304 11.52 1.46 10.23
N SER A 305 11.68 1.79 8.94
CA SER A 305 11.68 0.79 7.86
C SER A 305 12.89 -0.15 7.92
N THR A 306 14.03 0.33 8.45
CA THR A 306 15.25 -0.45 8.62
C THR A 306 15.27 -1.16 9.98
N LYS A 307 14.58 -0.63 10.99
CA LYS A 307 14.46 -1.22 12.33
C LYS A 307 13.97 -2.68 12.31
N ARG A 308 13.19 -3.06 11.30
CA ARG A 308 12.75 -4.45 11.12
C ARG A 308 13.89 -5.48 11.02
N TYR A 309 15.08 -5.04 10.69
CA TYR A 309 16.27 -5.89 10.57
C TYR A 309 17.15 -5.85 11.82
N SER A 310 16.80 -5.09 12.87
CA SER A 310 17.63 -4.94 14.06
C SER A 310 17.92 -6.28 14.78
N HIS A 311 16.98 -7.23 14.70
CA HIS A 311 17.16 -8.56 15.26
C HIS A 311 18.29 -9.36 14.60
N LEU A 312 18.72 -9.00 13.39
CA LEU A 312 19.85 -9.64 12.70
C LEU A 312 21.20 -9.06 13.13
N ALA A 313 21.23 -7.91 13.79
CA ALA A 313 22.45 -7.20 14.18
C ALA A 313 23.07 -7.72 15.49
N THR A 314 22.65 -8.86 16.02
CA THR A 314 23.11 -9.38 17.33
C THR A 314 24.63 -9.53 17.41
N LYS A 315 25.26 -10.03 16.34
CA LYS A 315 26.72 -10.17 16.26
C LYS A 315 27.43 -8.83 16.25
N THR A 316 26.87 -7.84 15.56
CA THR A 316 27.39 -6.45 15.52
C THR A 316 27.29 -5.81 16.90
N LEU A 317 26.18 -6.03 17.62
CA LEU A 317 26.00 -5.55 18.99
C LEU A 317 27.00 -6.20 19.94
N GLN A 318 27.23 -7.51 19.84
CA GLN A 318 28.25 -8.22 20.62
C GLN A 318 29.64 -7.66 20.35
N ASN A 319 29.99 -7.43 19.09
CA ASN A 319 31.28 -6.85 18.71
C ASN A 319 31.43 -5.42 19.24
N ALA A 320 30.38 -4.61 19.19
CA ALA A 320 30.40 -3.25 19.71
C ALA A 320 30.62 -3.23 21.23
N VAL A 321 29.91 -4.06 21.99
CA VAL A 321 30.10 -4.19 23.43
C VAL A 321 31.52 -4.67 23.76
N ALA A 322 32.08 -5.59 22.98
CA ALA A 322 33.45 -6.07 23.16
C ALA A 322 34.55 -5.02 22.91
N LEU A 323 34.20 -3.88 22.33
CA LEU A 323 35.15 -2.75 22.15
C LEU A 323 35.17 -1.81 23.37
N VAL A 324 34.19 -1.88 24.25
CA VAL A 324 34.15 -1.04 25.45
C VAL A 324 35.35 -1.39 26.36
N GLY A 325 36.10 -0.37 26.77
CA GLY A 325 37.30 -0.53 27.59
C GLY A 325 38.57 -0.94 26.84
N LYS A 326 38.51 -1.22 25.54
CA LYS A 326 39.73 -1.42 24.74
C LYS A 326 40.42 -0.09 24.46
N LYS A 327 41.74 -0.01 24.77
CA LYS A 327 42.56 1.15 24.41
C LYS A 327 42.56 1.34 22.88
N THR A 328 42.10 2.48 22.40
CA THR A 328 42.23 2.87 20.99
C THR A 328 43.74 3.01 20.67
N ARG A 329 44.27 2.13 19.80
CA ARG A 329 45.59 2.33 19.23
C ARG A 329 45.49 3.59 18.35
N THR A 330 45.97 4.72 18.86
CA THR A 330 46.20 5.89 18.04
C THR A 330 47.26 5.54 17.01
N THR A 331 46.88 5.47 15.75
CA THR A 331 47.80 5.36 14.63
C THR A 331 48.65 6.63 14.62
N PRO A 332 49.99 6.56 14.67
CA PRO A 332 50.81 7.77 14.64
C PRO A 332 50.54 8.50 13.31
N LYS A 333 50.27 9.82 13.40
CA LYS A 333 50.20 10.69 12.23
C LYS A 333 51.54 10.56 11.48
N ARG A 334 51.51 10.05 10.25
CA ARG A 334 52.62 10.18 9.30
C ARG A 334 52.96 11.66 9.23
N LYS A 335 54.13 12.01 9.71
CA LYS A 335 54.75 13.34 9.43
C LYS A 335 54.88 13.42 7.91
N ALA A 336 54.22 14.41 7.32
CA ALA A 336 54.53 14.81 5.96
C ALA A 336 55.97 15.37 5.95
N ALA A 337 56.81 14.78 5.11
CA ALA A 337 58.11 15.33 4.72
C ALA A 337 57.92 16.12 3.44
#